data_91768118dbb629c11a3e18c6dbc93c70
#
_entry.id   91768118dbb629c11a3e18c6dbc93c70
#
_cell.length_a   1.000
_cell.length_b   1.000
_cell.length_c   1.000
_cell.angle_alpha   90.00
_cell.angle_beta   90.00
_cell.angle_gamma   90.00
#
_symmetry.space_group_name_H-M   'P 1'
#
loop_
_entity.id
_entity.type
_entity.pdbx_description
1 polymer ?
#
loop_
_entity_poly.entity_id
_entity_poly.type
_entity_poly.pdbx_seq_one_letter_code
_entity_poly.pdbx_strand_id
1 'polypeptide(L)'
;MRPFNGQPLNARLAKTPMTRPIAPMLTRRGALAATAAALVWRPAFAADAAGVDQAEALHVLNRLAFGPAPGDLDRVTQMGARAWIAEQLHPERLALPAWLAGQLDALRTPNETQRELVRQYREMAEEAKLAKQAETASADSKKPATAEGGDRRRQIAAIYAEAGDERLLQALGSPRQLQEVLVDFWFNHFNVYQGKGLDRVLVESYEREAIRPHVLGRFRAMLGATAKHPAMLFYLDNWLSVAPGTQARRGAAKASGLNENYAREVMELHTLGVDGGYTQQDVTELARILTGWTMQQERPRRRRVADGMDNAASGRGDSIFGFDPTRHDNGPKTWLGHAVAPGGQMEGEFALDALARHPATARHLASKLARRFVADTPPPALVDRLARRFQDTDGDLRAVMQALVDSPEFRDPQPVKFKTPYQFVLSAVRASGIVTSNVKPLMAQLTQLGQPLYGCQTPDGWHDTEADWLNPNAITQRVNFATALASGKLPLQRVDDPNAPAGEANGMKAMERQADRAMTRDQPVEGSTAPVDVGALLATLGPAISVKTRAAVADTPPALRAALVLGSPDFMRR
;
A
#
# COMPACT_ATOMS: atom_id res chain seq x y z
N MET A 1 -35.14 23.48 55.62
CA MET A 1 -36.08 24.58 55.35
C MET A 1 -36.63 24.45 53.97
N ARG A 2 -37.91 24.32 53.90
CA ARG A 2 -38.76 24.13 52.73
C ARG A 2 -38.99 25.45 51.97
N PRO A 3 -39.81 25.45 50.93
CA PRO A 3 -39.57 25.58 49.47
C PRO A 3 -40.34 26.80 48.94
N PHE A 4 -40.30 27.07 47.65
CA PHE A 4 -41.46 27.69 46.98
C PHE A 4 -41.56 27.31 45.49
N ASN A 5 -42.75 26.88 45.18
CA ASN A 5 -43.47 26.54 43.96
C ASN A 5 -43.65 27.70 42.98
N GLY A 6 -43.97 27.38 41.73
CA GLY A 6 -44.68 28.26 40.83
C GLY A 6 -44.67 27.80 39.37
N GLN A 7 -45.60 26.95 39.01
CA GLN A 7 -46.11 26.77 37.61
C GLN A 7 -47.35 27.67 37.41
N PRO A 8 -48.04 27.66 36.25
CA PRO A 8 -47.68 27.89 34.82
C PRO A 8 -48.63 28.96 34.22
N LEU A 9 -48.45 29.33 32.96
CA LEU A 9 -49.56 29.98 32.19
C LEU A 9 -49.53 29.65 30.73
N ASN A 10 -50.63 29.01 30.28
CA ASN A 10 -51.09 28.79 28.93
C ASN A 10 -51.59 30.10 28.27
N ALA A 11 -51.41 30.23 26.96
CA ALA A 11 -52.35 30.86 26.02
C ALA A 11 -51.96 30.55 24.58
N ARG A 12 -52.68 29.69 23.96
CA ARG A 12 -53.74 29.86 22.93
C ARG A 12 -53.27 30.28 21.53
N LEU A 13 -53.44 29.33 20.67
CA LEU A 13 -53.77 29.30 19.20
C LEU A 13 -54.41 30.57 18.62
N ALA A 14 -53.89 31.00 17.44
CA ALA A 14 -54.70 31.66 16.42
C ALA A 14 -54.28 31.14 15.00
N LYS A 15 -55.23 30.50 14.33
CA LYS A 15 -55.23 30.16 12.93
C LYS A 15 -55.62 31.38 12.09
N THR A 16 -55.00 31.62 10.95
CA THR A 16 -55.64 32.21 9.74
C THR A 16 -54.72 32.05 8.51
N PRO A 17 -55.20 32.27 7.28
CA PRO A 17 -55.23 31.16 6.32
C PRO A 17 -54.33 31.39 5.08
N MET A 18 -54.21 30.33 4.27
CA MET A 18 -53.58 30.30 2.95
C MET A 18 -54.21 31.29 1.97
N THR A 19 -53.39 32.05 1.25
CA THR A 19 -53.70 32.59 -0.06
C THR A 19 -52.59 32.21 -1.04
N ARG A 20 -53.00 31.45 -2.07
CA ARG A 20 -52.19 31.17 -3.27
C ARG A 20 -52.17 32.41 -4.17
N PRO A 21 -51.04 32.76 -4.80
CA PRO A 21 -51.11 33.59 -6.01
C PRO A 21 -51.04 32.72 -7.28
N ILE A 22 -51.87 33.13 -8.20
CA ILE A 22 -52.14 32.65 -9.55
C ILE A 22 -50.93 32.93 -10.44
N ALA A 23 -50.53 31.94 -11.26
CA ALA A 23 -49.54 32.11 -12.32
C ALA A 23 -50.14 32.83 -13.54
N PRO A 24 -49.45 33.78 -14.21
CA PRO A 24 -49.86 34.26 -15.50
C PRO A 24 -49.34 33.35 -16.62
N MET A 25 -50.22 32.93 -17.50
CA MET A 25 -49.92 32.33 -18.80
C MET A 25 -49.12 33.30 -19.67
N LEU A 26 -47.96 32.90 -20.13
CA LEU A 26 -47.23 33.57 -21.20
C LEU A 26 -47.57 32.97 -22.55
N THR A 27 -48.21 33.79 -23.37
CA THR A 27 -48.57 33.54 -24.76
C THR A 27 -47.33 33.36 -25.65
N ARG A 28 -47.42 32.35 -26.53
CA ARG A 28 -46.50 32.15 -27.66
C ARG A 28 -46.61 33.34 -28.65
N ARG A 29 -45.60 34.21 -28.64
CA ARG A 29 -45.15 35.07 -29.79
C ARG A 29 -43.99 35.94 -29.31
N GLY A 30 -42.75 35.55 -29.69
CA GLY A 30 -41.56 36.38 -29.38
C GLY A 30 -40.27 35.60 -29.38
N ALA A 31 -40.12 34.60 -30.23
CA ALA A 31 -38.84 33.91 -30.42
C ALA A 31 -38.42 34.01 -31.88
N LEU A 32 -37.79 35.14 -32.24
CA LEU A 32 -37.01 35.29 -33.49
C LEU A 32 -36.41 36.71 -33.50
N ALA A 33 -35.29 36.94 -32.83
CA ALA A 33 -34.30 37.99 -33.12
C ALA A 33 -33.28 38.10 -31.94
N ALA A 34 -32.35 37.16 -31.79
CA ALA A 34 -31.10 37.37 -31.06
C ALA A 34 -30.11 36.21 -31.31
N THR A 35 -29.82 35.95 -32.57
CA THR A 35 -28.72 35.07 -32.98
C THR A 35 -27.91 35.74 -34.08
N ALA A 36 -27.05 36.69 -33.72
CA ALA A 36 -25.95 37.12 -34.55
C ALA A 36 -25.12 38.20 -33.84
N ALA A 37 -24.43 37.89 -32.74
CA ALA A 37 -23.31 38.70 -32.25
C ALA A 37 -22.53 37.97 -31.14
N ALA A 38 -22.05 36.76 -31.37
CA ALA A 38 -21.19 36.04 -30.45
C ALA A 38 -20.18 35.14 -31.20
N LEU A 39 -19.59 35.71 -32.24
CA LEU A 39 -18.48 35.06 -32.95
C LEU A 39 -17.52 36.16 -33.35
N VAL A 40 -16.63 36.51 -32.48
CA VAL A 40 -15.25 37.00 -32.66
C VAL A 40 -14.81 37.61 -31.32
N TRP A 41 -14.23 36.82 -30.44
CA TRP A 41 -13.11 37.16 -29.55
C TRP A 41 -12.80 35.96 -28.60
N ARG A 42 -12.04 35.05 -29.13
CA ARG A 42 -11.23 34.10 -28.35
C ARG A 42 -9.90 34.04 -29.10
N PRO A 43 -8.76 34.43 -28.55
CA PRO A 43 -7.71 33.44 -28.45
C PRO A 43 -6.63 33.58 -27.37
N ALA A 44 -6.48 34.67 -26.67
CA ALA A 44 -5.29 34.77 -25.82
C ALA A 44 -5.45 34.19 -24.40
N PHE A 45 -6.63 34.31 -23.77
CA PHE A 45 -6.85 33.81 -22.41
C PHE A 45 -7.15 32.32 -22.33
N ALA A 46 -7.63 31.72 -23.41
CA ALA A 46 -7.97 30.27 -23.41
C ALA A 46 -6.72 29.37 -23.50
N ALA A 47 -5.67 29.80 -24.14
CA ALA A 47 -4.42 29.04 -24.25
C ALA A 47 -3.64 29.02 -22.92
N ASP A 48 -3.58 30.17 -22.22
CA ASP A 48 -2.94 30.24 -20.91
C ASP A 48 -3.74 29.50 -19.83
N ALA A 49 -5.08 29.57 -19.85
CA ALA A 49 -5.95 28.83 -18.94
C ALA A 49 -5.85 27.32 -19.17
N ALA A 50 -5.83 26.87 -20.43
CA ALA A 50 -5.65 25.45 -20.74
C ALA A 50 -4.27 24.92 -20.33
N GLY A 51 -3.23 25.75 -20.42
CA GLY A 51 -1.89 25.41 -19.96
C GLY A 51 -1.79 25.29 -18.44
N VAL A 52 -2.47 26.14 -17.70
CA VAL A 52 -2.57 26.08 -16.23
C VAL A 52 -3.35 24.82 -15.80
N ASP A 53 -4.46 24.52 -16.45
CA ASP A 53 -5.27 23.34 -16.15
C ASP A 53 -4.51 22.03 -16.41
N GLN A 54 -3.68 21.96 -17.47
CA GLN A 54 -2.82 20.81 -17.74
C GLN A 54 -1.69 20.66 -16.71
N ALA A 55 -1.10 21.75 -16.26
CA ALA A 55 -0.05 21.71 -15.23
C ALA A 55 -0.61 21.24 -13.89
N GLU A 56 -1.81 21.71 -13.50
CA GLU A 56 -2.50 21.24 -12.29
C GLU A 56 -2.90 19.77 -12.42
N ALA A 57 -3.45 19.34 -13.57
CA ALA A 57 -3.79 17.96 -13.85
C ALA A 57 -2.56 17.05 -13.75
N LEU A 58 -1.45 17.43 -14.34
CA LEU A 58 -0.20 16.69 -14.25
C LEU A 58 0.35 16.63 -12.84
N HIS A 59 0.27 17.73 -12.08
CA HIS A 59 0.70 17.78 -10.70
C HIS A 59 -0.05 16.74 -9.84
N VAL A 60 -1.38 16.72 -9.92
CA VAL A 60 -2.16 15.75 -9.13
C VAL A 60 -1.90 14.31 -9.57
N LEU A 61 -1.73 14.04 -10.87
CA LEU A 61 -1.37 12.72 -11.38
C LEU A 61 0.02 12.26 -10.91
N ASN A 62 0.98 13.15 -10.81
CA ASN A 62 2.31 12.82 -10.31
C ASN A 62 2.36 12.64 -8.79
N ARG A 63 1.50 13.35 -8.02
CA ARG A 63 1.52 13.31 -6.56
C ARG A 63 0.59 12.25 -5.98
N LEU A 64 -0.60 12.09 -6.55
CA LEU A 64 -1.66 11.23 -6.02
C LEU A 64 -1.86 9.94 -6.82
N ALA A 65 -1.12 9.78 -7.93
CA ALA A 65 -1.02 8.54 -8.71
C ALA A 65 0.45 8.16 -8.91
N PHE A 66 0.70 7.03 -9.55
CA PHE A 66 2.03 6.65 -10.02
C PHE A 66 2.36 7.30 -11.38
N GLY A 67 2.03 8.58 -11.56
CA GLY A 67 2.18 9.31 -12.81
C GLY A 67 1.04 9.05 -13.81
N PRO A 68 0.97 9.84 -14.90
CA PRO A 68 -0.06 9.69 -15.92
C PRO A 68 0.11 8.41 -16.75
N ALA A 69 -1.03 7.82 -17.15
CA ALA A 69 -1.13 6.88 -18.25
C ALA A 69 -1.72 7.60 -19.48
N PRO A 70 -1.65 7.00 -20.70
CA PRO A 70 -2.25 7.60 -21.89
C PRO A 70 -3.72 7.96 -21.67
N GLY A 71 -4.08 9.21 -21.97
CA GLY A 71 -5.43 9.76 -21.78
C GLY A 71 -5.73 10.31 -20.38
N ASP A 72 -4.93 10.01 -19.35
CA ASP A 72 -5.16 10.51 -17.99
C ASP A 72 -5.07 12.04 -17.93
N LEU A 73 -4.08 12.65 -18.60
CA LEU A 73 -3.90 14.08 -18.61
C LEU A 73 -5.10 14.81 -19.20
N ASP A 74 -5.61 14.35 -20.35
CA ASP A 74 -6.78 14.91 -20.99
C ASP A 74 -8.04 14.73 -20.12
N ARG A 75 -8.24 13.56 -19.56
CA ARG A 75 -9.35 13.26 -18.65
C ARG A 75 -9.35 14.20 -17.43
N VAL A 76 -8.21 14.34 -16.76
CA VAL A 76 -8.13 15.18 -15.56
C VAL A 76 -8.24 16.65 -15.89
N THR A 77 -7.69 17.11 -17.03
CA THR A 77 -7.86 18.48 -17.52
C THR A 77 -9.34 18.79 -17.80
N GLN A 78 -10.07 17.86 -18.46
CA GLN A 78 -11.49 18.05 -18.81
C GLN A 78 -12.40 18.06 -17.58
N MET A 79 -12.18 17.17 -16.61
CA MET A 79 -13.04 17.10 -15.43
C MET A 79 -12.62 18.08 -14.32
N GLY A 80 -11.39 18.61 -14.38
CA GLY A 80 -10.77 19.45 -13.37
C GLY A 80 -10.11 18.65 -12.25
N ALA A 81 -8.92 19.09 -11.81
CA ALA A 81 -8.11 18.42 -10.80
C ALA A 81 -8.88 18.18 -9.48
N ARG A 82 -9.69 19.15 -9.04
CA ARG A 82 -10.50 19.03 -7.81
C ARG A 82 -11.55 17.91 -7.88
N ALA A 83 -12.23 17.78 -9.03
CA ALA A 83 -13.23 16.74 -9.24
C ALA A 83 -12.55 15.36 -9.26
N TRP A 84 -11.38 15.25 -9.92
CA TRP A 84 -10.59 14.03 -9.91
C TRP A 84 -10.11 13.66 -8.50
N ILE A 85 -9.60 14.61 -7.71
CA ILE A 85 -9.21 14.38 -6.31
C ILE A 85 -10.41 13.85 -5.49
N ALA A 86 -11.59 14.47 -5.65
CA ALA A 86 -12.80 14.03 -4.95
C ALA A 86 -13.20 12.59 -5.34
N GLU A 87 -13.04 12.22 -6.62
CA GLU A 87 -13.23 10.84 -7.09
C GLU A 87 -12.22 9.89 -6.42
N GLN A 88 -10.93 10.24 -6.38
CA GLN A 88 -9.86 9.42 -5.81
C GLN A 88 -9.98 9.24 -4.28
N LEU A 89 -10.54 10.19 -3.58
CA LEU A 89 -10.83 10.07 -2.14
C LEU A 89 -11.99 9.09 -1.85
N HIS A 90 -12.71 8.65 -2.88
CA HIS A 90 -13.81 7.68 -2.80
C HIS A 90 -13.59 6.47 -3.71
N PRO A 91 -12.48 5.70 -3.50
CA PRO A 91 -12.12 4.59 -4.38
C PRO A 91 -13.19 3.50 -4.48
N GLU A 92 -14.06 3.38 -3.48
CA GLU A 92 -15.19 2.45 -3.46
C GLU A 92 -16.20 2.69 -4.60
N ARG A 93 -16.21 3.89 -5.19
CA ARG A 93 -17.07 4.27 -6.32
C ARG A 93 -16.46 3.97 -7.69
N LEU A 94 -15.18 3.62 -7.73
CA LEU A 94 -14.44 3.36 -8.95
C LEU A 94 -14.40 1.85 -9.22
N ALA A 95 -15.04 1.39 -10.27
CA ALA A 95 -14.98 -0.01 -10.70
C ALA A 95 -13.61 -0.34 -11.28
N LEU A 96 -13.11 -1.54 -11.00
CA LEU A 96 -11.91 -2.04 -11.67
C LEU A 96 -12.22 -2.38 -13.13
N PRO A 97 -11.29 -2.14 -14.08
CA PRO A 97 -11.42 -2.61 -15.45
C PRO A 97 -11.58 -4.14 -15.49
N ALA A 98 -12.40 -4.64 -16.40
CA ALA A 98 -12.70 -6.08 -16.49
C ALA A 98 -11.45 -6.95 -16.66
N TRP A 99 -10.47 -6.48 -17.45
CA TRP A 99 -9.20 -7.20 -17.63
C TRP A 99 -8.41 -7.33 -16.32
N LEU A 100 -8.39 -6.26 -15.49
CA LEU A 100 -7.68 -6.29 -14.21
C LEU A 100 -8.42 -7.19 -13.21
N ALA A 101 -9.75 -7.04 -13.10
CA ALA A 101 -10.57 -7.91 -12.26
C ALA A 101 -10.34 -9.38 -12.59
N GLY A 102 -10.38 -9.75 -13.88
CA GLY A 102 -10.11 -11.12 -14.32
C GLY A 102 -8.70 -11.63 -14.00
N GLN A 103 -7.67 -10.75 -14.05
CA GLN A 103 -6.31 -11.13 -13.63
C GLN A 103 -6.22 -11.36 -12.12
N LEU A 104 -6.85 -10.51 -11.32
CA LEU A 104 -6.87 -10.65 -9.86
C LEU A 104 -7.66 -11.88 -9.41
N ASP A 105 -8.80 -12.15 -10.05
CA ASP A 105 -9.63 -13.34 -9.77
C ASP A 105 -8.91 -14.66 -10.11
N ALA A 106 -7.96 -14.63 -11.05
CA ALA A 106 -7.15 -15.78 -11.43
C ALA A 106 -6.03 -16.10 -10.41
N LEU A 107 -5.73 -15.20 -9.48
CA LEU A 107 -4.76 -15.44 -8.43
C LEU A 107 -5.34 -16.40 -7.38
N ARG A 108 -4.53 -17.36 -6.95
CA ARG A 108 -4.95 -18.38 -5.99
C ARG A 108 -4.80 -17.91 -4.54
N THR A 109 -3.69 -17.27 -4.24
CA THR A 109 -3.30 -16.87 -2.88
C THR A 109 -4.34 -15.99 -2.17
N PRO A 110 -4.97 -14.98 -2.83
CA PRO A 110 -6.02 -14.17 -2.18
C PRO A 110 -7.26 -14.96 -1.77
N ASN A 111 -7.46 -16.17 -2.33
CA ASN A 111 -8.57 -17.07 -1.99
C ASN A 111 -8.21 -18.10 -0.92
N GLU A 112 -6.95 -18.17 -0.49
CA GLU A 112 -6.51 -19.05 0.59
C GLU A 112 -6.60 -18.35 1.94
N THR A 113 -6.99 -19.11 2.98
CA THR A 113 -7.08 -18.59 4.33
C THR A 113 -5.70 -18.46 4.98
N GLN A 114 -5.51 -17.50 5.91
CA GLN A 114 -4.27 -17.41 6.70
C GLN A 114 -3.88 -18.76 7.31
N ARG A 115 -4.87 -19.53 7.75
CA ARG A 115 -4.68 -20.87 8.33
C ARG A 115 -4.10 -21.86 7.32
N GLU A 116 -4.59 -21.87 6.10
CA GLU A 116 -4.09 -22.74 5.03
C GLU A 116 -2.67 -22.36 4.63
N LEU A 117 -2.40 -21.08 4.42
CA LEU A 117 -1.08 -20.57 4.10
C LEU A 117 -0.04 -20.95 5.17
N VAL A 118 -0.39 -20.77 6.45
CA VAL A 118 0.48 -21.13 7.58
C VAL A 118 0.68 -22.65 7.67
N ARG A 119 -0.35 -23.45 7.40
CA ARG A 119 -0.24 -24.90 7.35
C ARG A 119 0.73 -25.35 6.26
N GLN A 120 0.55 -24.85 5.03
CA GLN A 120 1.44 -25.18 3.90
C GLN A 120 2.90 -24.84 4.23
N TYR A 121 3.14 -23.67 4.81
CA TYR A 121 4.48 -23.27 5.22
C TYR A 121 5.08 -24.20 6.28
N ARG A 122 4.31 -24.59 7.31
CA ARG A 122 4.78 -25.48 8.38
C ARG A 122 5.09 -26.88 7.87
N GLU A 123 4.26 -27.42 7.00
CA GLU A 123 4.48 -28.71 6.36
C GLU A 123 5.78 -28.70 5.55
N MET A 124 6.01 -27.65 4.76
CA MET A 124 7.27 -27.47 4.02
C MET A 124 8.49 -27.37 4.96
N ALA A 125 8.36 -26.61 6.05
CA ALA A 125 9.45 -26.42 7.00
C ALA A 125 9.81 -27.72 7.73
N GLU A 126 8.82 -28.54 8.09
CA GLU A 126 9.02 -29.85 8.72
C GLU A 126 9.72 -30.83 7.75
N GLU A 127 9.28 -30.88 6.50
CA GLU A 127 9.94 -31.72 5.47
C GLU A 127 11.39 -31.30 5.23
N ALA A 128 11.66 -29.96 5.14
CA ALA A 128 13.01 -29.46 4.98
C ALA A 128 13.91 -29.86 6.17
N LYS A 129 13.36 -29.87 7.39
CA LYS A 129 14.05 -30.31 8.59
C LYS A 129 14.34 -31.81 8.57
N LEU A 130 13.37 -32.63 8.17
CA LEU A 130 13.55 -34.09 8.05
C LEU A 130 14.58 -34.43 6.97
N ALA A 131 14.54 -33.76 5.82
CA ALA A 131 15.53 -33.92 4.76
C ALA A 131 16.95 -33.60 5.24
N LYS A 132 17.12 -32.49 5.98
CA LYS A 132 18.42 -32.11 6.55
C LYS A 132 18.92 -33.12 7.59
N GLN A 133 18.04 -33.67 8.41
CA GLN A 133 18.38 -34.70 9.38
C GLN A 133 18.80 -36.01 8.68
N ALA A 134 18.12 -36.37 7.59
CA ALA A 134 18.50 -37.56 6.80
C ALA A 134 19.86 -37.39 6.10
N GLU A 135 20.18 -36.18 5.58
CA GLU A 135 21.48 -35.86 5.02
C GLU A 135 22.61 -35.95 6.06
N THR A 136 22.36 -35.50 7.30
CA THR A 136 23.35 -35.57 8.38
C THR A 136 23.51 -36.98 8.93
N ALA A 137 22.50 -37.85 8.81
CA ALA A 137 22.54 -39.26 9.26
C ALA A 137 23.19 -40.18 8.23
N SER A 138 23.26 -39.82 6.96
CA SER A 138 23.84 -40.59 5.86
C SER A 138 24.99 -39.85 5.21
N ALA A 139 26.19 -39.89 5.83
CA ALA A 139 27.40 -39.25 5.30
C ALA A 139 27.84 -39.78 3.92
N ASP A 140 27.19 -40.80 3.37
CA ASP A 140 27.63 -41.55 2.18
C ASP A 140 26.62 -41.61 1.00
N SER A 141 25.48 -40.93 1.08
CA SER A 141 24.54 -40.95 -0.05
C SER A 141 23.96 -39.57 -0.34
N LYS A 142 24.42 -38.95 -1.45
CA LYS A 142 23.71 -37.89 -2.14
C LYS A 142 22.37 -38.39 -2.64
N LYS A 143 21.34 -38.49 -1.77
CA LYS A 143 19.97 -38.65 -2.26
C LYS A 143 19.48 -37.32 -2.80
N PRO A 144 18.97 -37.28 -4.05
CA PRO A 144 18.33 -36.07 -4.58
C PRO A 144 17.15 -35.69 -3.67
N ALA A 145 16.94 -34.38 -3.48
CA ALA A 145 15.76 -33.85 -2.80
C ALA A 145 14.53 -34.53 -3.35
N THR A 146 13.64 -35.04 -2.48
CA THR A 146 12.43 -35.73 -2.92
C THR A 146 11.61 -34.79 -3.80
N ALA A 147 10.98 -35.34 -4.86
CA ALA A 147 10.16 -34.57 -5.81
C ALA A 147 9.10 -33.71 -5.06
N GLU A 148 8.50 -34.25 -3.98
CA GLU A 148 7.53 -33.56 -3.13
C GLU A 148 8.08 -32.32 -2.42
N GLY A 149 9.32 -32.36 -1.91
CA GLY A 149 9.95 -31.18 -1.29
C GLY A 149 10.27 -30.07 -2.30
N GLY A 150 10.52 -30.45 -3.58
CA GLY A 150 10.65 -29.51 -4.70
C GLY A 150 9.35 -28.82 -5.05
N ASP A 151 8.23 -29.54 -5.03
CA ASP A 151 6.91 -29.01 -5.35
C ASP A 151 6.41 -28.00 -4.31
N ARG A 152 6.59 -28.29 -3.03
CA ARG A 152 6.20 -27.36 -1.96
C ARG A 152 7.04 -26.07 -1.95
N ARG A 153 8.35 -26.18 -2.22
CA ARG A 153 9.16 -24.95 -2.39
C ARG A 153 8.66 -24.10 -3.54
N ARG A 154 8.23 -24.72 -4.65
CA ARG A 154 7.61 -24.03 -5.79
C ARG A 154 6.28 -23.38 -5.39
N GLN A 155 5.43 -24.03 -4.59
CA GLN A 155 4.18 -23.46 -4.07
C GLN A 155 4.43 -22.21 -3.22
N ILE A 156 5.36 -22.25 -2.26
CA ILE A 156 5.69 -21.08 -1.46
C ILE A 156 6.26 -19.92 -2.32
N ALA A 157 7.08 -20.25 -3.31
CA ALA A 157 7.58 -19.25 -4.26
C ALA A 157 6.44 -18.67 -5.12
N ALA A 158 5.43 -19.48 -5.46
CA ALA A 158 4.25 -19.02 -6.19
C ALA A 158 3.39 -18.07 -5.32
N ILE A 159 3.16 -18.38 -4.04
CA ILE A 159 2.44 -17.50 -3.10
C ILE A 159 3.09 -16.11 -3.07
N TYR A 160 4.41 -16.06 -2.93
CA TYR A 160 5.12 -14.78 -2.94
C TYR A 160 5.04 -14.06 -4.30
N ALA A 161 5.14 -14.82 -5.40
CA ALA A 161 5.02 -14.24 -6.73
C ALA A 161 3.62 -13.65 -6.96
N GLU A 162 2.57 -14.33 -6.53
CA GLU A 162 1.19 -13.85 -6.63
C GLU A 162 0.93 -12.60 -5.78
N ALA A 163 1.53 -12.49 -4.59
CA ALA A 163 1.49 -11.26 -3.80
C ALA A 163 2.07 -10.06 -4.57
N GLY A 164 3.18 -10.28 -5.27
CA GLY A 164 3.78 -9.27 -6.14
C GLY A 164 2.95 -8.97 -7.38
N ASP A 165 2.37 -10.01 -8.00
CA ASP A 165 1.49 -9.89 -9.16
C ASP A 165 0.26 -9.04 -8.77
N GLU A 166 -0.42 -9.35 -7.68
CA GLU A 166 -1.57 -8.59 -7.19
C GLU A 166 -1.24 -7.10 -6.99
N ARG A 167 -0.20 -6.81 -6.22
CA ARG A 167 0.17 -5.42 -5.92
C ARG A 167 0.56 -4.63 -7.16
N LEU A 168 1.40 -5.18 -8.04
CA LEU A 168 1.87 -4.47 -9.23
C LEU A 168 0.76 -4.31 -10.28
N LEU A 169 -0.09 -5.32 -10.48
CA LEU A 169 -1.23 -5.22 -11.38
C LEU A 169 -2.21 -4.15 -10.93
N GLN A 170 -2.53 -4.09 -9.62
CA GLN A 170 -3.37 -3.03 -9.06
C GLN A 170 -2.73 -1.66 -9.21
N ALA A 171 -1.46 -1.49 -8.87
CA ALA A 171 -0.75 -0.23 -8.99
C ALA A 171 -0.68 0.30 -10.43
N LEU A 172 -0.53 -0.60 -11.41
CA LEU A 172 -0.46 -0.24 -12.85
C LEU A 172 -1.83 0.04 -13.45
N GLY A 173 -2.82 -0.81 -13.17
CA GLY A 173 -4.07 -0.87 -13.91
C GLY A 173 -5.31 -0.35 -13.17
N SER A 174 -5.25 -0.15 -11.85
CA SER A 174 -6.39 0.33 -11.09
C SER A 174 -6.69 1.82 -11.38
N PRO A 175 -7.96 2.21 -11.59
CA PRO A 175 -8.35 3.62 -11.63
C PRO A 175 -8.30 4.28 -10.24
N ARG A 176 -8.14 3.49 -9.16
CA ARG A 176 -8.09 3.92 -7.76
C ARG A 176 -6.66 4.31 -7.37
N GLN A 177 -6.03 5.20 -8.14
CA GLN A 177 -4.60 5.45 -8.03
C GLN A 177 -4.16 5.99 -6.69
N LEU A 178 -4.94 6.89 -6.06
CA LEU A 178 -4.62 7.38 -4.71
C LEU A 178 -4.64 6.23 -3.68
N GLN A 179 -5.58 5.29 -3.82
CA GLN A 179 -5.61 4.11 -2.96
C GLN A 179 -4.30 3.32 -3.09
N GLU A 180 -3.82 3.09 -4.30
CA GLU A 180 -2.58 2.33 -4.52
C GLU A 180 -1.34 3.05 -3.98
N VAL A 181 -1.26 4.37 -4.14
CA VAL A 181 -0.19 5.20 -3.56
C VAL A 181 -0.23 5.16 -2.03
N LEU A 182 -1.43 5.17 -1.43
CA LEU A 182 -1.60 5.06 0.01
C LEU A 182 -1.33 3.64 0.53
N VAL A 183 -1.65 2.60 -0.23
CA VAL A 183 -1.25 1.22 0.10
C VAL A 183 0.27 1.11 0.18
N ASP A 184 0.99 1.66 -0.80
CA ASP A 184 2.45 1.71 -0.77
C ASP A 184 2.99 2.47 0.46
N PHE A 185 2.42 3.63 0.76
CA PHE A 185 2.81 4.44 1.91
C PHE A 185 2.55 3.72 3.25
N TRP A 186 1.35 3.17 3.46
CA TRP A 186 0.98 2.55 4.72
C TRP A 186 1.60 1.19 4.92
N PHE A 187 1.79 0.40 3.84
CA PHE A 187 2.58 -0.84 3.93
C PHE A 187 4.01 -0.54 4.36
N ASN A 188 4.63 0.51 3.79
CA ASN A 188 5.98 0.93 4.17
C ASN A 188 6.03 1.47 5.62
N HIS A 189 4.98 2.13 6.10
CA HIS A 189 4.87 2.63 7.47
C HIS A 189 4.74 1.49 8.50
N PHE A 190 3.95 0.47 8.19
CA PHE A 190 3.76 -0.74 8.99
C PHE A 190 4.53 -1.92 8.36
N ASN A 191 5.78 -1.69 8.03
CA ASN A 191 6.58 -2.66 7.27
C ASN A 191 6.65 -4.04 7.92
N VAL A 192 6.51 -5.08 7.10
CA VAL A 192 6.86 -6.46 7.43
C VAL A 192 7.79 -7.01 6.35
N TYR A 193 8.81 -7.77 6.76
CA TYR A 193 9.81 -8.30 5.85
C TYR A 193 9.45 -9.72 5.40
N GLN A 194 9.10 -9.89 4.15
CA GLN A 194 8.73 -11.18 3.56
C GLN A 194 9.80 -12.28 3.68
N GLY A 195 11.07 -11.92 3.84
CA GLY A 195 12.15 -12.88 4.02
C GLY A 195 12.19 -13.52 5.42
N LYS A 196 11.47 -12.98 6.42
CA LYS A 196 11.40 -13.52 7.77
C LYS A 196 10.38 -14.67 7.85
N GLY A 197 10.86 -15.90 7.64
CA GLY A 197 10.12 -17.14 7.91
C GLY A 197 8.68 -17.14 7.39
N LEU A 198 7.71 -17.10 8.31
CA LEU A 198 6.29 -17.20 8.04
C LEU A 198 5.73 -16.00 7.24
N ASP A 199 6.36 -14.83 7.32
CA ASP A 199 5.90 -13.64 6.60
C ASP A 199 5.94 -13.82 5.08
N ARG A 200 6.75 -14.78 4.60
CA ARG A 200 6.80 -15.15 3.17
C ARG A 200 5.45 -15.56 2.60
N VAL A 201 4.59 -16.13 3.41
CA VAL A 201 3.25 -16.57 2.98
C VAL A 201 2.13 -15.69 3.52
N LEU A 202 2.43 -14.75 4.43
CA LEU A 202 1.44 -13.88 5.06
C LEU A 202 1.46 -12.43 4.55
N VAL A 203 2.46 -12.03 3.75
CA VAL A 203 2.63 -10.64 3.32
C VAL A 203 1.47 -10.16 2.44
N GLU A 204 0.92 -11.05 1.60
CA GLU A 204 -0.25 -10.74 0.75
C GLU A 204 -1.49 -10.49 1.63
N SER A 205 -1.85 -11.44 2.49
CA SER A 205 -3.01 -11.29 3.38
C SER A 205 -2.85 -10.10 4.32
N TYR A 206 -1.62 -9.76 4.72
CA TYR A 206 -1.33 -8.58 5.52
C TYR A 206 -1.66 -7.28 4.77
N GLU A 207 -1.24 -7.15 3.52
CA GLU A 207 -1.60 -5.99 2.70
C GLU A 207 -3.10 -5.93 2.43
N ARG A 208 -3.70 -7.03 2.02
CA ARG A 208 -5.11 -7.13 1.65
C ARG A 208 -6.07 -6.89 2.82
N GLU A 209 -5.75 -7.41 4.01
CA GLU A 209 -6.66 -7.39 5.16
C GLU A 209 -6.36 -6.27 6.15
N ALA A 210 -5.08 -5.95 6.39
CA ALA A 210 -4.71 -5.00 7.44
C ALA A 210 -4.36 -3.59 6.91
N ILE A 211 -3.97 -3.45 5.65
CA ILE A 211 -3.57 -2.17 5.07
C ILE A 211 -4.63 -1.62 4.12
N ARG A 212 -4.87 -2.30 3.01
CA ARG A 212 -5.70 -1.82 1.88
C ARG A 212 -7.10 -1.33 2.26
N PRO A 213 -7.87 -2.00 3.13
CA PRO A 213 -9.21 -1.57 3.51
C PRO A 213 -9.23 -0.28 4.35
N HIS A 214 -8.09 0.07 4.95
CA HIS A 214 -8.00 1.12 5.96
C HIS A 214 -7.30 2.40 5.50
N VAL A 215 -6.71 2.43 4.29
CA VAL A 215 -5.84 3.55 3.83
C VAL A 215 -6.53 4.92 3.77
N LEU A 216 -7.85 4.96 3.66
CA LEU A 216 -8.71 6.16 3.74
C LEU A 216 -9.77 6.04 4.84
N GLY A 217 -9.57 5.10 5.77
CA GLY A 217 -10.42 4.87 6.94
C GLY A 217 -9.93 5.59 8.19
N ARG A 218 -10.23 5.03 9.36
CA ARG A 218 -9.70 5.53 10.64
C ARG A 218 -8.35 4.90 10.96
N PHE A 219 -7.39 5.71 11.36
CA PHE A 219 -6.05 5.24 11.73
C PHE A 219 -6.09 4.16 12.81
N ARG A 220 -6.95 4.32 13.84
CA ARG A 220 -7.12 3.32 14.90
C ARG A 220 -7.52 1.93 14.36
N ALA A 221 -8.35 1.89 13.33
CA ALA A 221 -8.75 0.62 12.70
C ALA A 221 -7.56 -0.05 12.00
N MET A 222 -6.76 0.71 11.26
CA MET A 222 -5.53 0.22 10.62
C MET A 222 -4.52 -0.26 11.66
N LEU A 223 -4.25 0.54 12.69
CA LEU A 223 -3.35 0.17 13.78
C LEU A 223 -3.78 -1.13 14.47
N GLY A 224 -5.08 -1.29 14.72
CA GLY A 224 -5.61 -2.52 15.30
C GLY A 224 -5.55 -3.73 14.37
N ALA A 225 -5.78 -3.53 13.07
CA ALA A 225 -5.67 -4.58 12.07
C ALA A 225 -4.22 -5.06 11.92
N THR A 226 -3.27 -4.14 11.82
CA THR A 226 -1.84 -4.46 11.71
C THR A 226 -1.31 -5.13 12.98
N ALA A 227 -1.65 -4.61 14.15
CA ALA A 227 -1.23 -5.15 15.46
C ALA A 227 -1.66 -6.59 15.70
N LYS A 228 -2.84 -6.97 15.21
CA LYS A 228 -3.41 -8.31 15.36
C LYS A 228 -3.11 -9.24 14.20
N HIS A 229 -2.54 -8.74 13.11
CA HIS A 229 -2.24 -9.60 11.97
C HIS A 229 -1.06 -10.54 12.27
N PRO A 230 -1.16 -11.84 11.92
CA PRO A 230 -0.11 -12.82 12.19
C PRO A 230 1.26 -12.43 11.63
N ALA A 231 1.32 -11.76 10.49
CA ALA A 231 2.57 -11.27 9.91
C ALA A 231 3.30 -10.31 10.86
N MET A 232 2.63 -9.27 11.37
CA MET A 232 3.23 -8.32 12.29
C MET A 232 3.63 -8.98 13.63
N LEU A 233 2.77 -9.83 14.16
CA LEU A 233 3.07 -10.58 15.38
C LEU A 233 4.31 -11.47 15.22
N PHE A 234 4.46 -12.09 14.04
CA PHE A 234 5.62 -12.93 13.73
C PHE A 234 6.85 -12.09 13.42
N TYR A 235 6.71 -11.04 12.62
CA TYR A 235 7.81 -10.18 12.22
C TYR A 235 8.52 -9.53 13.41
N LEU A 236 7.78 -9.01 14.39
CA LEU A 236 8.33 -8.36 15.58
C LEU A 236 8.32 -9.26 16.82
N ASP A 237 8.14 -10.58 16.63
CA ASP A 237 8.26 -11.64 17.64
C ASP A 237 7.32 -11.51 18.85
N ASN A 238 6.26 -10.69 18.77
CA ASN A 238 5.29 -10.55 19.87
C ASN A 238 4.55 -11.85 20.17
N TRP A 239 4.37 -12.72 19.17
CA TRP A 239 3.76 -14.05 19.35
C TRP A 239 4.52 -14.96 20.32
N LEU A 240 5.79 -14.64 20.64
CA LEU A 240 6.62 -15.33 21.63
C LEU A 240 6.58 -14.69 23.01
N SER A 241 6.06 -13.46 23.14
CA SER A 241 6.07 -12.69 24.39
C SER A 241 5.19 -13.36 25.46
N VAL A 242 5.76 -13.52 26.65
CA VAL A 242 5.08 -14.11 27.83
C VAL A 242 5.41 -13.32 29.09
N ALA A 243 4.52 -13.38 30.07
CA ALA A 243 4.74 -12.76 31.37
C ALA A 243 6.06 -13.21 31.99
N PRO A 244 6.79 -12.32 32.69
CA PRO A 244 7.99 -12.67 33.43
C PRO A 244 7.72 -13.82 34.41
N GLY A 245 8.64 -14.79 34.47
CA GLY A 245 8.50 -15.98 35.35
C GLY A 245 7.57 -17.08 34.85
N THR A 246 6.99 -16.94 33.67
CA THR A 246 6.17 -18.00 33.06
C THR A 246 7.04 -19.20 32.71
N GLN A 247 6.74 -20.37 33.30
CA GLN A 247 7.48 -21.60 32.96
C GLN A 247 7.05 -22.10 31.59
N ALA A 248 8.03 -22.39 30.72
CA ALA A 248 7.78 -23.02 29.44
C ALA A 248 7.09 -24.37 29.63
N ARG A 249 5.90 -24.56 29.06
CA ARG A 249 5.29 -25.89 28.98
C ARG A 249 6.24 -26.83 28.24
N ARG A 250 6.44 -28.08 28.78
CA ARG A 250 7.22 -29.12 28.09
C ARG A 250 6.74 -29.28 26.65
N GLY A 251 7.63 -29.02 25.68
CA GLY A 251 7.36 -29.15 24.25
C GLY A 251 6.90 -27.87 23.54
N ALA A 252 6.69 -26.74 24.25
CA ALA A 252 6.56 -25.44 23.59
C ALA A 252 7.94 -24.91 23.17
N ALA A 253 8.02 -24.25 22.02
CA ALA A 253 9.18 -23.44 21.67
C ALA A 253 9.55 -22.59 22.89
N LYS A 254 10.86 -22.48 23.22
CA LYS A 254 11.36 -21.76 24.40
C LYS A 254 10.59 -20.45 24.54
N ALA A 255 9.74 -20.34 25.57
CA ALA A 255 9.14 -19.07 25.92
C ALA A 255 10.31 -18.14 26.28
N SER A 256 10.55 -17.12 25.48
CA SER A 256 11.74 -16.27 25.61
C SER A 256 11.63 -15.24 26.74
N GLY A 257 10.52 -15.22 27.49
CA GLY A 257 10.19 -14.16 28.44
C GLY A 257 9.52 -12.97 27.78
N LEU A 258 9.61 -11.81 28.41
CA LEU A 258 9.04 -10.55 27.89
C LEU A 258 9.80 -10.12 26.62
N ASN A 259 9.07 -9.84 25.55
CA ASN A 259 9.62 -9.33 24.30
C ASN A 259 9.18 -7.88 24.09
N GLU A 260 10.14 -6.96 24.10
CA GLU A 260 9.90 -5.52 23.96
C GLU A 260 9.90 -5.04 22.50
N ASN A 261 10.31 -5.89 21.54
CA ASN A 261 10.54 -5.46 20.16
C ASN A 261 9.27 -4.80 19.56
N TYR A 262 8.14 -5.51 19.56
CA TYR A 262 6.90 -4.95 19.03
C TYR A 262 6.41 -3.72 19.83
N ALA A 263 6.51 -3.75 21.15
CA ALA A 263 6.11 -2.62 21.99
C ALA A 263 6.92 -1.35 21.65
N ARG A 264 8.20 -1.50 21.42
CA ARG A 264 9.07 -0.40 20.99
C ARG A 264 8.65 0.13 19.63
N GLU A 265 8.53 -0.74 18.64
CA GLU A 265 8.23 -0.33 17.26
C GLU A 265 6.84 0.30 17.12
N VAL A 266 5.83 -0.20 17.85
CA VAL A 266 4.51 0.40 17.81
C VAL A 266 4.47 1.80 18.40
N MET A 267 5.29 2.08 19.42
CA MET A 267 5.42 3.43 19.98
C MET A 267 6.30 4.33 19.11
N GLU A 268 7.46 3.85 18.73
CA GLU A 268 8.50 4.63 18.06
C GLU A 268 8.22 4.88 16.59
N LEU A 269 7.89 3.85 15.83
CA LEU A 269 7.76 3.93 14.37
C LEU A 269 6.31 4.07 13.90
N HIS A 270 5.39 3.35 14.56
CA HIS A 270 4.02 3.27 14.07
C HIS A 270 3.11 4.37 14.64
N THR A 271 3.46 4.98 15.79
CA THR A 271 2.59 5.98 16.46
C THR A 271 3.35 7.22 16.91
N LEU A 272 3.89 7.24 18.12
CA LEU A 272 4.37 8.46 18.80
C LEU A 272 5.55 9.14 18.09
N GLY A 273 6.38 8.36 17.41
CA GLY A 273 7.67 8.83 16.88
C GLY A 273 8.78 8.74 17.94
N VAL A 274 10.04 8.80 17.49
CA VAL A 274 11.24 8.73 18.37
C VAL A 274 11.18 9.77 19.49
N ASP A 275 10.70 10.98 19.18
CA ASP A 275 10.61 12.10 20.13
C ASP A 275 9.21 12.17 20.81
N GLY A 276 8.48 11.06 20.85
CA GLY A 276 7.07 11.01 21.31
C GLY A 276 6.83 11.19 22.79
N GLY A 277 7.90 11.36 23.61
CA GLY A 277 7.82 11.67 25.04
C GLY A 277 7.61 10.45 25.95
N TYR A 278 7.79 9.24 25.45
CA TYR A 278 7.75 7.98 26.22
C TYR A 278 9.14 7.62 26.77
N THR A 279 9.16 6.76 27.78
CA THR A 279 10.36 6.26 28.44
C THR A 279 10.61 4.78 28.12
N GLN A 280 11.80 4.28 28.45
CA GLN A 280 12.09 2.83 28.38
C GLN A 280 11.14 2.01 29.27
N GLN A 281 10.72 2.57 30.41
CA GLN A 281 9.73 1.92 31.26
C GLN A 281 8.38 1.77 30.56
N ASP A 282 7.94 2.79 29.78
CA ASP A 282 6.70 2.69 29.01
C ASP A 282 6.78 1.60 27.95
N VAL A 283 7.93 1.39 27.31
CA VAL A 283 8.15 0.28 26.40
C VAL A 283 7.97 -1.07 27.11
N THR A 284 8.60 -1.22 28.28
CA THR A 284 8.48 -2.46 29.07
C THR A 284 7.05 -2.70 29.54
N GLU A 285 6.36 -1.67 30.02
CA GLU A 285 4.95 -1.79 30.43
C GLU A 285 4.04 -2.13 29.27
N LEU A 286 4.24 -1.52 28.08
CA LEU A 286 3.49 -1.90 26.88
C LEU A 286 3.77 -3.34 26.45
N ALA A 287 5.00 -3.80 26.54
CA ALA A 287 5.35 -5.19 26.28
C ALA A 287 4.62 -6.15 27.23
N ARG A 288 4.47 -5.79 28.53
CA ARG A 288 3.68 -6.54 29.51
C ARG A 288 2.19 -6.54 29.15
N ILE A 289 1.63 -5.41 28.72
CA ILE A 289 0.26 -5.26 28.22
C ILE A 289 -0.01 -6.19 27.03
N LEU A 290 0.95 -6.32 26.11
CA LEU A 290 0.80 -7.10 24.87
C LEU A 290 1.17 -8.59 25.03
N THR A 291 1.59 -9.03 26.23
CA THR A 291 1.78 -10.47 26.50
C THR A 291 0.49 -11.25 26.29
N GLY A 292 0.60 -12.45 25.75
CA GLY A 292 -0.56 -13.29 25.43
C GLY A 292 -1.17 -13.02 24.05
N TRP A 293 -0.87 -11.88 23.40
CA TRP A 293 -1.24 -11.68 21.99
C TRP A 293 -0.38 -12.58 21.10
N THR A 294 -1.01 -13.57 20.47
CA THR A 294 -0.31 -14.66 19.79
C THR A 294 -1.10 -15.18 18.59
N MET A 295 -0.57 -16.18 17.95
CA MET A 295 -1.24 -16.90 16.87
C MET A 295 -1.84 -18.20 17.40
N GLN A 296 -3.10 -18.47 17.05
CA GLN A 296 -3.77 -19.74 17.39
C GLN A 296 -3.06 -20.89 16.69
N GLN A 297 -2.61 -21.87 17.49
CA GLN A 297 -2.12 -23.12 16.96
C GLN A 297 -3.29 -24.07 16.71
N GLU A 298 -3.27 -24.81 15.61
CA GLU A 298 -4.22 -25.88 15.39
C GLU A 298 -4.11 -26.91 16.54
N ARG A 299 -5.17 -27.02 17.33
CA ARG A 299 -5.28 -28.13 18.27
C ARG A 299 -5.70 -29.39 17.49
N PRO A 300 -5.07 -30.55 17.71
CA PRO A 300 -5.52 -31.79 17.08
C PRO A 300 -7.02 -32.00 17.31
N ARG A 301 -7.75 -32.40 16.28
CA ARG A 301 -9.22 -32.57 16.26
C ARG A 301 -9.76 -33.35 17.47
N ARG A 302 -8.97 -34.32 17.99
CA ARG A 302 -9.31 -35.11 19.20
C ARG A 302 -9.44 -34.27 20.48
N ARG A 303 -8.76 -33.13 20.59
CA ARG A 303 -8.83 -32.27 21.78
C ARG A 303 -9.98 -31.27 21.73
N ARG A 304 -10.43 -30.89 20.52
CA ARG A 304 -11.58 -30.01 20.31
C ARG A 304 -12.89 -30.64 20.81
N VAL A 305 -13.07 -31.93 20.59
CA VAL A 305 -14.26 -32.67 21.02
C VAL A 305 -14.28 -32.89 22.55
N ALA A 306 -13.10 -33.01 23.19
CA ALA A 306 -13.00 -33.20 24.63
C ALA A 306 -13.25 -31.93 25.46
N ASP A 307 -12.95 -30.74 24.88
CA ASP A 307 -13.08 -29.46 25.60
C ASP A 307 -14.45 -28.79 25.41
N GLY A 308 -15.41 -29.41 24.68
CA GLY A 308 -16.78 -28.89 24.48
C GLY A 308 -16.83 -27.54 23.78
N MET A 309 -15.72 -27.10 23.18
CA MET A 309 -15.60 -25.80 22.53
C MET A 309 -15.85 -25.90 21.03
N ASP A 310 -17.03 -26.39 20.65
CA ASP A 310 -17.61 -26.04 19.35
C ASP A 310 -18.19 -24.61 19.43
N ASN A 311 -17.30 -23.63 19.54
CA ASN A 311 -17.69 -22.22 19.37
C ASN A 311 -17.91 -21.93 17.88
N ALA A 312 -19.09 -22.32 17.41
CA ALA A 312 -19.70 -21.83 16.16
C ALA A 312 -19.99 -20.30 16.21
N ALA A 313 -19.57 -19.62 17.27
CA ALA A 313 -19.83 -18.20 17.54
C ALA A 313 -18.62 -17.25 17.32
N SER A 314 -17.43 -17.76 17.01
CA SER A 314 -16.39 -16.90 16.45
C SER A 314 -16.71 -16.72 14.96
N GLY A 315 -17.28 -15.58 14.63
CA GLY A 315 -17.68 -15.22 13.26
C GLY A 315 -16.59 -15.59 12.25
N ARG A 316 -17.02 -15.83 11.01
CA ARG A 316 -16.21 -16.12 9.82
C ARG A 316 -15.03 -15.14 9.64
N GLY A 317 -14.07 -15.14 10.57
CA GLY A 317 -12.82 -14.43 10.49
C GLY A 317 -11.74 -15.44 10.16
N ASP A 318 -11.14 -15.27 9.02
CA ASP A 318 -10.02 -16.04 8.49
C ASP A 318 -8.76 -15.89 9.34
N SER A 319 -8.78 -14.96 10.29
CA SER A 319 -7.66 -14.60 11.15
C SER A 319 -7.29 -15.69 12.14
N ILE A 320 -6.00 -15.99 12.22
CA ILE A 320 -5.42 -16.87 13.24
C ILE A 320 -4.92 -16.11 14.48
N PHE A 321 -5.24 -14.81 14.62
CA PHE A 321 -4.99 -14.09 15.86
C PHE A 321 -5.65 -14.79 17.05
N GLY A 322 -4.97 -14.77 18.20
CA GLY A 322 -5.52 -15.29 19.44
C GLY A 322 -4.90 -14.63 20.65
N PHE A 323 -5.65 -14.68 21.74
CA PHE A 323 -5.16 -14.30 23.06
C PHE A 323 -5.03 -15.54 23.95
N ASP A 324 -3.84 -15.72 24.54
CA ASP A 324 -3.58 -16.79 25.51
C ASP A 324 -3.45 -16.18 26.91
N PRO A 325 -4.49 -16.28 27.77
CA PRO A 325 -4.47 -15.71 29.11
C PRO A 325 -3.41 -16.34 30.02
N THR A 326 -2.93 -17.55 29.73
CA THR A 326 -1.89 -18.22 30.52
C THR A 326 -0.50 -17.63 30.28
N ARG A 327 -0.33 -16.84 29.23
CA ARG A 327 0.91 -16.16 28.85
C ARG A 327 0.89 -14.67 29.24
N HIS A 328 -0.31 -14.15 29.58
CA HIS A 328 -0.50 -12.75 29.88
C HIS A 328 0.00 -12.37 31.27
N ASP A 329 0.59 -11.20 31.38
CA ASP A 329 0.99 -10.59 32.65
C ASP A 329 -0.25 -9.91 33.30
N ASN A 330 -0.77 -10.53 34.35
CA ASN A 330 -1.93 -10.00 35.09
C ASN A 330 -1.56 -9.04 36.25
N GLY A 331 -0.26 -8.69 36.40
CA GLY A 331 0.19 -7.75 37.41
C GLY A 331 -0.26 -6.30 37.11
N PRO A 332 -0.25 -5.43 38.13
CA PRO A 332 -0.57 -4.01 37.94
C PRO A 332 0.44 -3.37 36.96
N LYS A 333 -0.06 -2.47 36.13
CA LYS A 333 0.73 -1.76 35.12
C LYS A 333 0.44 -0.27 35.17
N THR A 334 1.48 0.53 34.98
CA THR A 334 1.36 1.98 34.77
C THR A 334 2.07 2.32 33.46
N TRP A 335 1.32 2.87 32.52
CA TRP A 335 1.81 3.14 31.18
C TRP A 335 1.42 4.54 30.71
N LEU A 336 2.39 5.29 30.17
CA LEU A 336 2.24 6.71 29.78
C LEU A 336 1.58 7.54 30.90
N GLY A 337 1.95 7.28 32.17
CA GLY A 337 1.42 7.96 33.34
C GLY A 337 0.02 7.52 33.77
N HIS A 338 -0.61 6.53 33.14
CA HIS A 338 -1.93 6.02 33.45
C HIS A 338 -1.87 4.62 34.05
N ALA A 339 -2.63 4.38 35.10
CA ALA A 339 -2.86 3.03 35.63
C ALA A 339 -3.72 2.25 34.61
N VAL A 340 -3.25 1.07 34.22
CA VAL A 340 -3.97 0.17 33.29
C VAL A 340 -4.79 -0.81 34.12
N ALA A 341 -6.11 -0.77 33.94
CA ALA A 341 -7.00 -1.71 34.63
C ALA A 341 -6.77 -3.14 34.11
N PRO A 342 -6.70 -4.17 34.98
CA PRO A 342 -6.60 -5.55 34.54
C PRO A 342 -7.77 -5.92 33.62
N GLY A 343 -7.47 -6.45 32.43
CA GLY A 343 -8.48 -6.72 31.41
C GLY A 343 -8.04 -7.74 30.35
N GLY A 344 -6.87 -8.34 30.51
CA GLY A 344 -6.35 -9.34 29.57
C GLY A 344 -6.17 -8.74 28.17
N GLN A 345 -6.82 -9.33 27.16
CA GLN A 345 -6.73 -8.83 25.79
C GLN A 345 -7.13 -7.35 25.65
N MET A 346 -8.06 -6.87 26.48
CA MET A 346 -8.57 -5.48 26.42
C MET A 346 -7.54 -4.44 26.85
N GLU A 347 -6.51 -4.82 27.59
CA GLU A 347 -5.40 -3.94 27.93
C GLU A 347 -4.66 -3.48 26.66
N GLY A 348 -4.43 -4.40 25.73
CA GLY A 348 -3.83 -4.08 24.42
C GLY A 348 -4.73 -3.20 23.57
N GLU A 349 -6.04 -3.42 23.56
CA GLU A 349 -6.99 -2.56 22.84
C GLU A 349 -7.00 -1.13 23.44
N PHE A 350 -6.99 -1.01 24.77
CA PHE A 350 -6.86 0.27 25.46
C PHE A 350 -5.56 1.00 25.07
N ALA A 351 -4.44 0.28 25.03
CA ALA A 351 -3.15 0.85 24.64
C ALA A 351 -3.17 1.36 23.20
N LEU A 352 -3.73 0.58 22.24
CA LEU A 352 -3.88 1.01 20.86
C LEU A 352 -4.81 2.21 20.70
N ASP A 353 -5.88 2.30 21.52
CA ASP A 353 -6.78 3.47 21.55
C ASP A 353 -6.05 4.73 22.02
N ALA A 354 -5.25 4.61 23.08
CA ALA A 354 -4.46 5.72 23.62
C ALA A 354 -3.39 6.17 22.60
N LEU A 355 -2.66 5.24 21.99
CA LEU A 355 -1.64 5.55 20.97
C LEU A 355 -2.26 6.24 19.76
N ALA A 356 -3.39 5.75 19.26
CA ALA A 356 -4.03 6.31 18.08
C ALA A 356 -4.52 7.76 18.27
N ARG A 357 -4.91 8.12 19.50
CA ARG A 357 -5.40 9.47 19.84
C ARG A 357 -4.32 10.42 20.36
N HIS A 358 -3.11 9.90 20.57
CA HIS A 358 -2.03 10.70 21.16
C HIS A 358 -1.62 11.87 20.25
N PRO A 359 -1.41 13.11 20.78
CA PRO A 359 -0.99 14.25 19.97
C PRO A 359 0.33 14.04 19.20
N ALA A 360 1.29 13.31 19.79
CA ALA A 360 2.54 12.97 19.12
C ALA A 360 2.30 12.09 17.90
N THR A 361 1.36 11.13 17.96
CA THR A 361 0.96 10.29 16.83
C THR A 361 0.39 11.13 15.69
N ALA A 362 -0.51 12.06 15.99
CA ALA A 362 -1.07 12.97 15.00
C ALA A 362 0.04 13.77 14.30
N ARG A 363 1.02 14.29 15.03
CA ARG A 363 2.13 15.07 14.49
C ARG A 363 3.10 14.19 13.69
N HIS A 364 3.43 13.01 14.19
CA HIS A 364 4.30 12.05 13.51
C HIS A 364 3.71 11.63 12.14
N LEU A 365 2.45 11.22 12.11
CA LEU A 365 1.77 10.81 10.88
C LEU A 365 1.58 11.98 9.91
N ALA A 366 1.21 13.16 10.41
CA ALA A 366 1.12 14.37 9.61
C ALA A 366 2.46 14.71 8.93
N SER A 367 3.58 14.59 9.65
CA SER A 367 4.93 14.80 9.12
C SER A 367 5.26 13.79 8.01
N LYS A 368 4.97 12.48 8.22
CA LYS A 368 5.21 11.43 7.22
C LYS A 368 4.36 11.63 5.96
N LEU A 369 3.07 11.96 6.11
CA LEU A 369 2.19 12.25 4.97
C LEU A 369 2.63 13.51 4.20
N ALA A 370 2.96 14.60 4.91
CA ALA A 370 3.47 15.81 4.27
C ALA A 370 4.81 15.55 3.54
N ARG A 371 5.70 14.72 4.10
CA ARG A 371 6.94 14.30 3.43
C ARG A 371 6.65 13.50 2.16
N ARG A 372 5.71 12.57 2.21
CA ARG A 372 5.35 11.74 1.05
C ARG A 372 4.78 12.56 -0.09
N PHE A 373 3.88 13.49 0.20
CA PHE A 373 3.07 14.15 -0.82
C PHE A 373 3.51 15.56 -1.17
N VAL A 374 4.32 16.24 -0.35
CA VAL A 374 4.69 17.65 -0.57
C VAL A 374 6.20 17.82 -0.77
N ALA A 375 7.02 17.61 0.25
CA ALA A 375 8.47 17.85 0.17
C ALA A 375 9.24 16.99 1.17
N ASP A 376 10.53 16.73 0.92
CA ASP A 376 11.39 15.95 1.82
C ASP A 376 11.50 16.59 3.21
N THR A 377 11.47 17.93 3.25
CA THR A 377 11.38 18.73 4.48
C THR A 377 10.09 19.53 4.45
N PRO A 378 8.96 18.99 4.96
CA PRO A 378 7.69 19.65 4.90
C PRO A 378 7.64 20.88 5.83
N PRO A 379 6.97 21.99 5.44
CA PRO A 379 6.79 23.16 6.29
C PRO A 379 6.08 22.80 7.60
N PRO A 380 6.59 23.25 8.78
CA PRO A 380 5.98 22.96 10.07
C PRO A 380 4.50 23.37 10.16
N ALA A 381 4.12 24.50 9.54
CA ALA A 381 2.73 24.97 9.52
C ALA A 381 1.77 23.98 8.84
N LEU A 382 2.21 23.29 7.77
CA LEU A 382 1.44 22.21 7.13
C LEU A 382 1.28 21.02 8.09
N VAL A 383 2.39 20.58 8.70
CA VAL A 383 2.36 19.47 9.67
C VAL A 383 1.39 19.77 10.82
N ASP A 384 1.42 20.98 11.37
CA ASP A 384 0.52 21.38 12.44
C ASP A 384 -0.96 21.42 12.03
N ARG A 385 -1.27 21.85 10.78
CA ARG A 385 -2.64 21.80 10.25
C ARG A 385 -3.15 20.36 10.09
N LEU A 386 -2.33 19.49 9.53
CA LEU A 386 -2.69 18.09 9.33
C LEU A 386 -2.83 17.35 10.67
N ALA A 387 -1.94 17.61 11.65
CA ALA A 387 -2.02 17.05 12.98
C ALA A 387 -3.30 17.46 13.70
N ARG A 388 -3.68 18.75 13.65
CA ARG A 388 -4.96 19.23 14.17
C ARG A 388 -6.13 18.53 13.49
N ARG A 389 -6.12 18.45 12.15
CA ARG A 389 -7.19 17.76 11.41
C ARG A 389 -7.32 16.30 11.81
N PHE A 390 -6.20 15.60 12.01
CA PHE A 390 -6.18 14.23 12.51
C PHE A 390 -6.87 14.13 13.89
N GLN A 391 -6.51 15.00 14.82
CA GLN A 391 -7.11 14.99 16.16
C GLN A 391 -8.61 15.34 16.14
N ASP A 392 -9.00 16.40 15.43
CA ASP A 392 -10.39 16.87 15.34
C ASP A 392 -11.33 15.83 14.73
N THR A 393 -10.80 14.91 13.92
CA THR A 393 -11.58 13.88 13.23
C THR A 393 -11.37 12.47 13.78
N ASP A 394 -10.75 12.32 14.97
CA ASP A 394 -10.43 11.02 15.60
C ASP A 394 -9.70 10.08 14.61
N GLY A 395 -8.68 10.61 13.93
CA GLY A 395 -7.81 9.87 13.01
C GLY A 395 -8.46 9.48 11.68
N ASP A 396 -9.42 10.24 11.17
CA ASP A 396 -9.99 10.03 9.83
C ASP A 396 -8.97 10.40 8.76
N LEU A 397 -8.37 9.38 8.12
CA LEU A 397 -7.30 9.54 7.14
C LEU A 397 -7.79 10.20 5.85
N ARG A 398 -9.04 9.98 5.45
CA ARG A 398 -9.66 10.67 4.30
C ARG A 398 -9.76 12.16 4.56
N ALA A 399 -10.18 12.55 5.75
CA ALA A 399 -10.26 13.96 6.15
C ALA A 399 -8.88 14.62 6.23
N VAL A 400 -7.84 13.88 6.67
CA VAL A 400 -6.45 14.37 6.69
C VAL A 400 -5.93 14.53 5.26
N MET A 401 -6.17 13.56 4.37
CA MET A 401 -5.79 13.65 2.96
C MET A 401 -6.50 14.80 2.26
N GLN A 402 -7.80 15.03 2.54
CA GLN A 402 -8.51 16.21 2.01
C GLN A 402 -7.84 17.51 2.45
N ALA A 403 -7.49 17.63 3.74
CA ALA A 403 -6.80 18.83 4.25
C ALA A 403 -5.41 19.01 3.63
N LEU A 404 -4.72 17.92 3.31
CA LEU A 404 -3.42 17.95 2.63
C LEU A 404 -3.56 18.49 1.20
N VAL A 405 -4.47 17.93 0.40
CA VAL A 405 -4.63 18.32 -1.01
C VAL A 405 -5.23 19.73 -1.18
N ASP A 406 -5.95 20.21 -0.16
CA ASP A 406 -6.47 21.58 -0.11
C ASP A 406 -5.43 22.62 0.33
N SER A 407 -4.28 22.17 0.83
CA SER A 407 -3.24 23.07 1.34
C SER A 407 -2.52 23.81 0.23
N PRO A 408 -2.10 25.08 0.44
CA PRO A 408 -1.34 25.83 -0.55
C PRO A 408 0.02 25.16 -0.87
N GLU A 409 0.62 24.48 0.11
CA GLU A 409 1.90 23.80 -0.06
C GLU A 409 1.81 22.58 -0.98
N PHE A 410 0.68 21.86 -0.96
CA PHE A 410 0.43 20.79 -1.92
C PHE A 410 0.15 21.33 -3.32
N ARG A 411 -0.52 22.45 -3.45
CA ARG A 411 -0.89 23.04 -4.74
C ARG A 411 0.27 23.68 -5.49
N ASP A 412 1.42 23.85 -4.87
CA ASP A 412 2.64 24.28 -5.57
C ASP A 412 3.06 23.19 -6.58
N PRO A 413 3.04 23.48 -7.89
CA PRO A 413 3.28 22.47 -8.92
C PRO A 413 4.76 22.11 -9.10
N GLN A 414 5.66 22.64 -8.27
CA GLN A 414 7.10 22.38 -8.42
C GLN A 414 7.41 20.89 -8.20
N PRO A 415 8.15 20.24 -9.12
CA PRO A 415 8.51 18.82 -9.01
C PRO A 415 9.69 18.63 -8.05
N VAL A 416 9.44 18.82 -6.76
CA VAL A 416 10.49 18.81 -5.71
C VAL A 416 10.77 17.41 -5.13
N LYS A 417 9.95 16.42 -5.45
CA LYS A 417 10.14 15.03 -4.94
C LYS A 417 10.83 14.16 -5.98
N PHE A 418 11.89 13.48 -5.57
CA PHE A 418 12.54 12.45 -6.38
C PHE A 418 11.77 11.13 -6.28
N LYS A 419 11.53 10.44 -7.40
CA LYS A 419 10.81 9.17 -7.41
C LYS A 419 11.66 8.07 -6.77
N THR A 420 11.09 7.31 -5.84
CA THR A 420 11.71 6.05 -5.39
C THR A 420 11.80 5.06 -6.56
N PRO A 421 12.60 3.98 -6.49
CA PRO A 421 12.61 2.97 -7.54
C PRO A 421 11.24 2.40 -7.86
N TYR A 422 10.40 2.13 -6.86
CA TYR A 422 9.02 1.66 -7.05
C TYR A 422 8.20 2.65 -7.85
N GLN A 423 8.21 3.93 -7.48
CA GLN A 423 7.49 4.99 -8.19
C GLN A 423 8.02 5.17 -9.62
N PHE A 424 9.34 5.11 -9.79
CA PHE A 424 9.99 5.27 -11.10
C PHE A 424 9.58 4.16 -12.07
N VAL A 425 9.65 2.88 -11.64
CA VAL A 425 9.28 1.73 -12.47
C VAL A 425 7.81 1.80 -12.86
N LEU A 426 6.91 2.02 -11.89
CA LEU A 426 5.47 2.09 -12.18
C LEU A 426 5.13 3.26 -13.08
N SER A 427 5.70 4.45 -12.83
CA SER A 427 5.41 5.63 -13.66
C SER A 427 5.92 5.44 -15.10
N ALA A 428 7.04 4.75 -15.31
CA ALA A 428 7.56 4.49 -16.64
C ALA A 428 6.66 3.52 -17.42
N VAL A 429 6.22 2.43 -16.79
CA VAL A 429 5.30 1.47 -17.42
C VAL A 429 3.95 2.12 -17.71
N ARG A 430 3.39 2.87 -16.76
CA ARG A 430 2.12 3.60 -16.97
C ARG A 430 2.22 4.61 -18.12
N ALA A 431 3.26 5.45 -18.12
CA ALA A 431 3.44 6.46 -19.16
C ALA A 431 3.67 5.87 -20.56
N SER A 432 4.27 4.69 -20.64
CA SER A 432 4.47 3.99 -21.91
C SER A 432 3.20 3.36 -22.49
N GLY A 433 2.09 3.33 -21.74
CA GLY A 433 0.83 2.73 -22.17
C GLY A 433 0.86 1.19 -22.28
N ILE A 434 1.89 0.54 -21.74
CA ILE A 434 1.99 -0.91 -21.75
C ILE A 434 0.98 -1.52 -20.77
N VAL A 435 0.02 -2.27 -21.30
CA VAL A 435 -0.87 -3.12 -20.50
C VAL A 435 -0.23 -4.50 -20.41
N THR A 436 0.03 -4.95 -19.18
CA THR A 436 0.73 -6.23 -18.97
C THR A 436 -0.04 -7.12 -18.00
N SER A 437 -0.02 -8.43 -18.26
CA SER A 437 -0.41 -9.49 -17.32
C SER A 437 0.80 -10.18 -16.69
N ASN A 438 2.03 -9.85 -17.12
CA ASN A 438 3.27 -10.42 -16.59
C ASN A 438 4.13 -9.34 -15.94
N VAL A 439 4.02 -9.19 -14.63
CA VAL A 439 4.77 -8.19 -13.85
C VAL A 439 6.04 -8.74 -13.20
N LYS A 440 6.36 -10.03 -13.36
CA LYS A 440 7.58 -10.64 -12.81
C LYS A 440 8.87 -9.94 -13.22
N PRO A 441 9.04 -9.49 -14.48
CA PRO A 441 10.21 -8.71 -14.85
C PRO A 441 10.34 -7.40 -14.05
N LEU A 442 9.23 -6.78 -13.68
CA LEU A 442 9.24 -5.55 -12.87
C LEU A 442 9.71 -5.82 -11.44
N MET A 443 9.32 -6.96 -10.84
CA MET A 443 9.84 -7.37 -9.52
C MET A 443 11.38 -7.54 -9.54
N ALA A 444 11.92 -8.14 -10.61
CA ALA A 444 13.36 -8.26 -10.81
C ALA A 444 14.02 -6.87 -10.96
N GLN A 445 13.41 -5.96 -11.71
CA GLN A 445 13.92 -4.59 -11.86
C GLN A 445 13.91 -3.82 -10.54
N LEU A 446 12.86 -3.93 -9.73
CA LEU A 446 12.81 -3.32 -8.39
C LEU A 446 13.95 -3.83 -7.51
N THR A 447 14.28 -5.11 -7.59
CA THR A 447 15.42 -5.70 -6.87
C THR A 447 16.76 -5.11 -7.36
N GLN A 448 16.96 -4.98 -8.67
CA GLN A 448 18.17 -4.38 -9.27
C GLN A 448 18.31 -2.90 -8.91
N LEU A 449 17.20 -2.18 -8.81
CA LEU A 449 17.15 -0.76 -8.42
C LEU A 449 17.29 -0.56 -6.90
N GLY A 450 17.42 -1.63 -6.11
CA GLY A 450 17.66 -1.58 -4.67
C GLY A 450 16.42 -1.45 -3.80
N GLN A 451 15.20 -1.58 -4.38
CA GLN A 451 13.93 -1.57 -3.64
C GLN A 451 13.10 -2.81 -3.98
N PRO A 452 13.56 -4.02 -3.59
CA PRO A 452 12.77 -5.23 -3.79
C PRO A 452 11.40 -5.11 -3.11
N LEU A 453 10.35 -5.54 -3.79
CA LEU A 453 8.99 -5.52 -3.26
C LEU A 453 8.92 -6.37 -1.99
N TYR A 454 8.30 -5.86 -0.92
CA TYR A 454 8.24 -6.47 0.42
C TYR A 454 9.60 -6.83 1.03
N GLY A 455 10.69 -6.25 0.51
CA GLY A 455 12.06 -6.65 0.81
C GLY A 455 12.78 -5.76 1.84
N CYS A 456 12.13 -4.74 2.41
CA CYS A 456 12.73 -3.95 3.47
C CYS A 456 12.88 -4.78 4.73
N GLN A 457 14.12 -4.89 5.25
CA GLN A 457 14.42 -5.75 6.39
C GLN A 457 14.17 -5.09 7.74
N THR A 458 14.14 -3.76 7.77
CA THR A 458 13.97 -2.98 9.00
C THR A 458 12.53 -2.51 9.18
N PRO A 459 12.02 -2.40 10.41
CA PRO A 459 10.63 -2.07 10.67
C PRO A 459 10.24 -0.63 10.32
N ASP A 460 11.21 0.28 10.16
CA ASP A 460 10.98 1.67 9.73
C ASP A 460 10.63 1.81 8.24
N GLY A 461 10.83 0.75 7.45
CA GLY A 461 10.54 0.72 6.01
C GLY A 461 11.60 1.45 5.18
N TRP A 462 11.35 1.58 3.87
CA TRP A 462 12.18 2.33 2.96
C TRP A 462 12.06 3.84 3.22
N HIS A 463 13.18 4.53 3.22
CA HIS A 463 13.18 5.99 3.30
C HIS A 463 12.62 6.62 2.01
N ASP A 464 12.01 7.80 2.12
CA ASP A 464 11.32 8.49 1.01
C ASP A 464 11.89 9.89 0.80
N THR A 465 13.23 10.02 0.71
CA THR A 465 13.89 11.28 0.39
C THR A 465 14.80 11.15 -0.82
N GLU A 466 15.09 12.26 -1.49
CA GLU A 466 16.01 12.28 -2.62
C GLU A 466 17.41 11.75 -2.23
N ALA A 467 17.88 12.12 -1.05
CA ALA A 467 19.20 11.72 -0.55
C ALA A 467 19.37 10.21 -0.45
N ASP A 468 18.31 9.46 -0.17
CA ASP A 468 18.35 8.00 -0.05
C ASP A 468 18.47 7.31 -1.42
N TRP A 469 17.93 7.93 -2.47
CA TRP A 469 17.79 7.30 -3.78
C TRP A 469 18.61 7.91 -4.91
N LEU A 470 19.20 9.10 -4.69
CA LEU A 470 20.03 9.77 -5.70
C LEU A 470 21.51 9.46 -5.49
N ASN A 471 22.01 8.47 -6.24
CA ASN A 471 23.41 8.13 -6.30
C ASN A 471 23.78 7.66 -7.73
N PRO A 472 25.08 7.67 -8.13
CA PRO A 472 25.51 7.34 -9.49
C PRO A 472 25.05 5.95 -9.97
N ASN A 473 25.13 4.93 -9.11
CA ASN A 473 24.68 3.57 -9.45
C ASN A 473 23.17 3.54 -9.69
N ALA A 474 22.37 4.18 -8.83
CA ALA A 474 20.92 4.25 -8.99
C ALA A 474 20.51 4.93 -10.31
N ILE A 475 21.21 6.00 -10.71
CA ILE A 475 20.97 6.66 -12.00
C ILE A 475 21.29 5.73 -13.16
N THR A 476 22.43 5.04 -13.12
CA THR A 476 22.83 4.06 -14.16
C THR A 476 21.78 2.96 -14.31
N GLN A 477 21.31 2.38 -13.20
CA GLN A 477 20.28 1.34 -13.22
C GLN A 477 18.94 1.86 -13.76
N ARG A 478 18.56 3.09 -13.44
CA ARG A 478 17.34 3.74 -14.00
C ARG A 478 17.44 3.92 -15.52
N VAL A 479 18.59 4.35 -16.02
CA VAL A 479 18.83 4.49 -17.48
C VAL A 479 18.80 3.13 -18.16
N ASN A 480 19.40 2.10 -17.57
CA ASN A 480 19.35 0.73 -18.09
C ASN A 480 17.90 0.21 -18.18
N PHE A 481 17.11 0.39 -17.12
CA PHE A 481 15.70 0.03 -17.11
C PHE A 481 14.91 0.81 -18.16
N ALA A 482 15.08 2.14 -18.23
CA ALA A 482 14.44 3.00 -19.23
C ALA A 482 14.75 2.53 -20.66
N THR A 483 16.01 2.15 -20.93
CA THR A 483 16.44 1.63 -22.23
C THR A 483 15.80 0.28 -22.56
N ALA A 484 15.75 -0.63 -21.59
CA ALA A 484 15.15 -1.95 -21.77
C ALA A 484 13.63 -1.85 -22.00
N LEU A 485 12.94 -0.99 -21.23
CA LEU A 485 11.51 -0.72 -21.39
C LEU A 485 11.22 -0.07 -22.76
N ALA A 486 11.93 1.01 -23.10
CA ALA A 486 11.71 1.77 -24.32
C ALA A 486 11.95 0.93 -25.60
N SER A 487 12.93 0.03 -25.57
CA SER A 487 13.23 -0.87 -26.70
C SER A 487 12.34 -2.12 -26.78
N GLY A 488 11.37 -2.29 -25.84
CA GLY A 488 10.50 -3.46 -25.78
C GLY A 488 11.20 -4.76 -25.37
N LYS A 489 12.43 -4.68 -24.83
CA LYS A 489 13.21 -5.88 -24.44
C LYS A 489 12.77 -6.49 -23.11
N LEU A 490 11.92 -5.82 -22.32
CA LEU A 490 11.35 -6.40 -21.12
C LEU A 490 10.19 -7.33 -21.51
N PRO A 491 10.18 -8.61 -21.06
CA PRO A 491 9.13 -9.57 -21.40
C PRO A 491 7.88 -9.33 -20.55
N LEU A 492 7.20 -8.21 -20.78
CA LEU A 492 6.01 -7.79 -20.03
C LEU A 492 4.71 -8.42 -20.55
N GLN A 493 4.70 -8.94 -21.77
CA GLN A 493 3.55 -9.67 -22.31
C GLN A 493 3.71 -11.16 -22.03
N ARG A 494 2.62 -11.82 -21.60
CA ARG A 494 2.54 -13.28 -21.62
C ARG A 494 2.33 -13.69 -23.08
N VAL A 495 3.16 -14.61 -23.57
CA VAL A 495 2.84 -15.37 -24.77
C VAL A 495 1.80 -16.40 -24.31
N ASP A 496 0.53 -16.17 -24.65
CA ASP A 496 -0.50 -17.19 -24.51
C ASP A 496 -0.22 -18.26 -25.56
N ASP A 497 0.40 -19.35 -25.16
CA ASP A 497 0.44 -20.56 -25.97
C ASP A 497 -0.91 -21.26 -25.82
N PRO A 498 -1.79 -21.25 -26.84
CA PRO A 498 -3.11 -21.87 -26.75
C PRO A 498 -3.03 -23.40 -26.58
N ASN A 499 -1.85 -24.02 -26.72
CA ASN A 499 -1.61 -25.45 -26.59
C ASN A 499 -0.81 -25.82 -25.33
N ALA A 500 -0.45 -24.87 -24.48
CA ALA A 500 0.22 -25.19 -23.22
C ALA A 500 -0.77 -25.85 -22.26
N PRO A 501 -0.48 -27.08 -21.74
CA PRO A 501 -1.32 -27.69 -20.74
C PRO A 501 -1.37 -26.78 -19.50
N ALA A 502 -2.58 -26.47 -19.05
CA ALA A 502 -2.81 -25.67 -17.86
C ALA A 502 -2.10 -26.34 -16.66
N GLY A 503 -0.97 -25.79 -16.22
CA GLY A 503 -0.28 -26.24 -15.01
C GLY A 503 1.22 -26.55 -15.09
N GLU A 504 1.84 -26.60 -16.27
CA GLU A 504 3.29 -26.80 -16.32
C GLU A 504 4.05 -25.47 -16.48
N ALA A 505 4.51 -24.96 -15.35
CA ALA A 505 5.37 -23.79 -15.31
C ALA A 505 6.69 -24.06 -16.05
N ASN A 506 6.88 -23.44 -17.20
CA ASN A 506 8.11 -23.38 -17.97
C ASN A 506 9.28 -22.65 -17.26
N GLY A 507 9.31 -22.59 -15.92
CA GLY A 507 10.30 -21.84 -15.16
C GLY A 507 11.74 -22.37 -15.30
N MET A 508 11.95 -23.67 -15.43
CA MET A 508 13.31 -24.24 -15.54
C MET A 508 13.84 -24.23 -16.97
N LYS A 509 13.00 -24.52 -17.96
CA LYS A 509 13.40 -24.44 -19.37
C LYS A 509 13.63 -23.00 -19.84
N ALA A 510 12.96 -22.02 -19.24
CA ALA A 510 13.20 -20.60 -19.52
C ALA A 510 14.55 -20.13 -18.97
N MET A 511 14.98 -20.60 -17.79
CA MET A 511 16.29 -20.27 -17.22
C MET A 511 17.46 -20.93 -17.98
N GLU A 512 17.33 -22.17 -18.40
CA GLU A 512 18.33 -22.85 -19.25
C GLU A 512 18.43 -22.19 -20.64
N ARG A 513 17.30 -21.86 -21.28
CA ARG A 513 17.28 -21.15 -22.56
C ARG A 513 17.79 -19.71 -22.42
N GLN A 514 17.68 -19.06 -21.26
CA GLN A 514 18.20 -17.72 -21.02
C GLN A 514 19.73 -17.72 -20.88
N ALA A 515 20.32 -18.78 -20.34
CA ALA A 515 21.78 -18.96 -20.28
C ALA A 515 22.37 -19.20 -21.67
N ASP A 516 21.72 -20.02 -22.52
CA ASP A 516 22.16 -20.27 -23.90
C ASP A 516 21.97 -19.07 -24.84
N ARG A 517 20.92 -18.24 -24.60
CA ARG A 517 20.60 -17.06 -25.44
C ARG A 517 21.43 -15.82 -25.12
N ALA A 518 22.11 -15.78 -23.97
CA ALA A 518 23.05 -14.68 -23.66
C ALA A 518 24.24 -14.61 -24.66
N MET A 519 24.42 -15.63 -25.52
CA MET A 519 25.47 -15.67 -26.53
C MET A 519 25.02 -15.26 -27.93
N THR A 520 23.73 -15.06 -28.23
CA THR A 520 23.23 -14.62 -29.54
C THR A 520 22.52 -13.28 -29.45
N ARG A 521 23.20 -12.26 -29.93
CA ARG A 521 22.92 -10.82 -29.70
C ARG A 521 21.69 -10.22 -30.40
N ASP A 522 20.90 -10.95 -31.23
CA ASP A 522 19.94 -10.32 -32.15
C ASP A 522 18.56 -11.01 -32.30
N GLN A 523 18.14 -11.89 -31.38
CA GLN A 523 16.77 -12.43 -31.44
C GLN A 523 15.83 -11.75 -30.48
N PRO A 524 14.54 -11.48 -30.85
CA PRO A 524 13.54 -10.95 -29.94
C PRO A 524 13.40 -11.85 -28.71
N VAL A 525 13.41 -11.26 -27.51
CA VAL A 525 13.13 -11.98 -26.27
C VAL A 525 11.66 -12.41 -26.31
N GLU A 526 11.38 -13.69 -26.09
CA GLU A 526 10.02 -14.22 -26.04
C GLU A 526 9.18 -13.44 -25.01
N GLY A 527 8.02 -12.91 -25.42
CA GLY A 527 7.20 -12.02 -24.59
C GLY A 527 7.62 -10.54 -24.60
N SER A 528 8.57 -10.14 -25.49
CA SER A 528 8.92 -8.72 -25.66
C SER A 528 7.71 -7.91 -26.16
N THR A 529 7.63 -6.65 -25.73
CA THR A 529 6.63 -5.69 -26.22
C THR A 529 7.13 -4.97 -27.46
N ALA A 530 6.24 -4.28 -28.19
CA ALA A 530 6.68 -3.33 -29.19
C ALA A 530 7.50 -2.20 -28.53
N PRO A 531 8.47 -1.59 -29.24
CA PRO A 531 9.15 -0.40 -28.78
C PRO A 531 8.17 0.71 -28.42
N VAL A 532 8.46 1.47 -27.36
CA VAL A 532 7.61 2.57 -26.90
C VAL A 532 7.58 3.69 -27.93
N ASP A 533 6.37 4.10 -28.34
CA ASP A 533 6.19 5.26 -29.21
C ASP A 533 6.53 6.57 -28.48
N VAL A 534 7.51 7.30 -28.96
CA VAL A 534 7.99 8.53 -28.32
C VAL A 534 6.96 9.66 -28.41
N GLY A 535 6.16 9.72 -29.48
CA GLY A 535 5.13 10.73 -29.64
C GLY A 535 4.01 10.57 -28.61
N ALA A 536 3.50 9.34 -28.48
CA ALA A 536 2.51 8.97 -27.46
C ALA A 536 3.04 9.20 -26.03
N LEU A 537 4.30 8.84 -25.77
CA LEU A 537 4.95 9.07 -24.47
C LEU A 537 5.05 10.56 -24.14
N LEU A 538 5.50 11.40 -25.09
CA LEU A 538 5.58 12.85 -24.89
C LEU A 538 4.21 13.51 -24.74
N ALA A 539 3.17 12.99 -25.40
CA ALA A 539 1.80 13.44 -25.23
C ALA A 539 1.27 13.09 -23.83
N THR A 540 1.52 11.87 -23.36
CA THR A 540 1.13 11.40 -22.01
C THR A 540 1.79 12.22 -20.90
N LEU A 541 3.08 12.54 -21.05
CA LEU A 541 3.85 13.28 -20.05
C LEU A 541 3.62 14.80 -20.12
N GLY A 542 3.12 15.31 -21.25
CA GLY A 542 2.75 16.72 -21.41
C GLY A 542 3.82 17.70 -20.95
N PRO A 543 3.47 18.67 -20.11
CA PRO A 543 4.41 19.72 -19.63
C PRO A 543 5.47 19.22 -18.64
N ALA A 544 5.44 17.95 -18.17
CA ALA A 544 6.48 17.39 -17.30
C ALA A 544 7.85 17.37 -17.98
N ILE A 545 7.89 17.29 -19.31
CA ILE A 545 9.12 17.21 -20.08
C ILE A 545 9.49 18.62 -20.55
N SER A 546 10.58 19.15 -20.01
CA SER A 546 11.07 20.51 -20.30
C SER A 546 11.43 20.71 -21.76
N VAL A 547 11.44 21.97 -22.19
CA VAL A 547 11.89 22.37 -23.54
C VAL A 547 13.31 21.85 -23.83
N LYS A 548 14.19 21.89 -22.82
CA LYS A 548 15.57 21.40 -22.94
C LYS A 548 15.61 19.89 -23.23
N THR A 549 14.84 19.09 -22.47
CA THR A 549 14.76 17.64 -22.70
C THR A 549 14.12 17.32 -24.06
N ARG A 550 13.06 18.05 -24.46
CA ARG A 550 12.44 17.88 -25.79
C ARG A 550 13.40 18.15 -26.93
N ALA A 551 14.21 19.22 -26.82
CA ALA A 551 15.25 19.50 -27.82
C ALA A 551 16.29 18.38 -27.88
N ALA A 552 16.79 17.90 -26.75
CA ALA A 552 17.73 16.78 -26.70
C ALA A 552 17.14 15.48 -27.30
N VAL A 553 15.85 15.22 -27.09
CA VAL A 553 15.13 14.08 -27.70
C VAL A 553 15.05 14.24 -29.21
N ALA A 554 14.78 15.44 -29.72
CA ALA A 554 14.72 15.70 -31.17
C ALA A 554 16.06 15.42 -31.88
N ASP A 555 17.17 15.76 -31.23
CA ASP A 555 18.54 15.57 -31.74
C ASP A 555 19.05 14.12 -31.56
N THR A 556 18.31 13.27 -30.83
CA THR A 556 18.70 11.88 -30.54
C THR A 556 18.23 10.93 -31.65
N PRO A 557 18.99 9.86 -32.00
CA PRO A 557 18.53 8.84 -32.92
C PRO A 557 17.17 8.24 -32.48
N PRO A 558 16.24 7.99 -33.43
CA PRO A 558 14.85 7.57 -33.13
C PRO A 558 14.73 6.43 -32.14
N ALA A 559 15.58 5.41 -32.25
CA ALA A 559 15.56 4.22 -31.40
C ALA A 559 15.88 4.50 -29.91
N LEU A 560 16.50 5.63 -29.59
CA LEU A 560 16.91 6.02 -28.23
C LEU A 560 16.02 7.10 -27.61
N ARG A 561 15.13 7.72 -28.38
CA ARG A 561 14.34 8.89 -27.93
C ARG A 561 13.47 8.57 -26.72
N ALA A 562 12.71 7.48 -26.74
CA ALA A 562 11.85 7.08 -25.62
C ALA A 562 12.69 6.75 -24.37
N ALA A 563 13.85 6.11 -24.55
CA ALA A 563 14.77 5.84 -23.44
C ALA A 563 15.31 7.13 -22.81
N LEU A 564 15.64 8.13 -23.63
CA LEU A 564 16.11 9.43 -23.16
C LEU A 564 15.01 10.16 -22.38
N VAL A 565 13.75 10.12 -22.83
CA VAL A 565 12.63 10.70 -22.09
C VAL A 565 12.50 10.06 -20.71
N LEU A 566 12.42 8.72 -20.64
CA LEU A 566 12.24 7.97 -19.38
C LEU A 566 13.48 8.04 -18.48
N GLY A 567 14.67 8.18 -19.03
CA GLY A 567 15.92 8.37 -18.30
C GLY A 567 16.25 9.81 -17.95
N SER A 568 15.42 10.78 -18.33
CA SER A 568 15.69 12.21 -18.10
C SER A 568 15.53 12.60 -16.63
N PRO A 569 16.24 13.65 -16.17
CA PRO A 569 16.02 14.25 -14.85
C PRO A 569 14.57 14.71 -14.64
N ASP A 570 13.92 15.21 -15.69
CA ASP A 570 12.51 15.64 -15.64
C ASP A 570 11.59 14.47 -15.26
N PHE A 571 11.80 13.31 -15.86
CA PHE A 571 11.00 12.12 -15.55
C PHE A 571 11.28 11.53 -14.17
N MET A 572 12.48 11.70 -13.64
CA MET A 572 12.85 11.17 -12.32
C MET A 572 12.21 11.92 -11.15
N ARG A 573 11.60 13.09 -11.41
CA ARG A 573 10.93 13.91 -10.40
C ARG A 573 9.40 13.88 -10.54
N ARG A 574 8.73 14.31 -9.48
CA ARG A 574 7.27 14.39 -9.40
C ARG A 574 6.82 15.56 -8.52
#